data_eedc2566ed11fcb66e0776d396093b53
#
_entry.id   eedc2566ed11fcb66e0776d396093b53
#
_cell.length_a   1.000
_cell.length_b   1.000
_cell.length_c   1.000
_cell.angle_alpha   90.00
_cell.angle_beta   90.00
_cell.angle_gamma   90.00
#
_symmetry.space_group_name_H-M   'P 1'
#
loop_
_entity.id
_entity.type
_entity.pdbx_description
1 polymer ?
#
loop_
_entity_poly.entity_id
_entity_poly.type
_entity_poly.pdbx_seq_one_letter_code
_entity_poly.pdbx_strand_id
1 'polypeptide(L)'
;MVFQNKYANLRQTNPKLAEWHDYVYHNKSPKSADNMYRNIGLFCQKTNLKPDDLPDLSASGELAKIFEKFIRDMQKAQKMGSYIAKYKHAINNFLNFCHRTYSLEIKNLDNEILNEGKTSKYNGEKIPLKNELQRILEKATPRGRVVIALMAFSGLRPESIGNYNGSDGIRLKDLEGLDISDPDNIRFKEFPFKIRVRDTQNPVTRLSKNGHAFWTLGGHQTAQYILDYLRERVDYGEKLTPDSPLIQFSKHGYGLTHSVKDRPDTEHIRREVRLSMRSAGFPERPYTLRRYFMQTLSTAELKGYISMEWRLFLSGHSGNIQATYVSEKENLNPELEKMVKDSFSKCLKLLETEHYEVEDDKTMLYTALLMTAHFSESEIAQLNLNSMSDTDIIDLIKKRLSDNLQGNSDKYITVPETELNEWAKKGYVFRNVSPSSGLCIMELSKI
;
A
#
# COMPACT_ATOMS: atom_id res chain seq x y z
N MET A 1 -6.20 26.41 10.93
CA MET A 1 -5.95 27.67 10.18
C MET A 1 -6.66 27.56 8.86
N VAL A 2 -7.78 28.24 8.72
CA VAL A 2 -8.43 28.45 7.42
C VAL A 2 -7.43 29.28 6.63
N PHE A 3 -6.88 28.75 5.55
CA PHE A 3 -6.10 29.55 4.62
C PHE A 3 -6.96 30.70 4.17
N GLN A 4 -6.69 31.90 4.68
CA GLN A 4 -7.30 33.10 4.14
C GLN A 4 -6.94 33.14 2.65
N ASN A 5 -7.94 32.81 1.83
CA ASN A 5 -7.76 32.81 0.39
C ASN A 5 -7.45 34.26 -0.01
N LYS A 6 -6.25 34.51 -0.53
CA LYS A 6 -5.82 35.84 -1.01
C LYS A 6 -6.84 36.53 -1.91
N TYR A 7 -7.76 35.78 -2.47
CA TYR A 7 -8.82 36.20 -3.38
C TYR A 7 -10.24 36.11 -2.77
N ALA A 8 -10.37 35.98 -1.42
CA ALA A 8 -11.66 35.86 -0.77
C ALA A 8 -12.62 37.00 -1.11
N ASN A 9 -12.09 38.19 -1.28
CA ASN A 9 -12.86 39.38 -1.66
C ASN A 9 -13.53 39.26 -3.04
N LEU A 10 -13.00 38.44 -3.96
CA LEU A 10 -13.60 38.22 -5.26
C LEU A 10 -14.98 37.53 -5.17
N ARG A 11 -15.21 36.70 -4.15
CA ARG A 11 -16.55 36.09 -3.91
C ARG A 11 -17.60 37.12 -3.51
N GLN A 12 -17.20 38.11 -2.72
CA GLN A 12 -18.11 39.17 -2.27
C GLN A 12 -18.48 40.14 -3.41
N THR A 13 -17.53 40.39 -4.31
CA THR A 13 -17.70 41.34 -5.41
C THR A 13 -18.22 40.73 -6.72
N ASN A 14 -18.22 39.38 -6.82
CA ASN A 14 -18.63 38.67 -8.05
C ASN A 14 -19.57 37.51 -7.70
N PRO A 15 -20.89 37.75 -7.62
CA PRO A 15 -21.86 36.72 -7.22
C PRO A 15 -21.84 35.48 -8.11
N LYS A 16 -21.68 35.64 -9.40
CA LYS A 16 -21.64 34.53 -10.37
C LYS A 16 -20.42 33.64 -10.19
N LEU A 17 -19.26 34.21 -9.81
CA LEU A 17 -18.07 33.46 -9.47
C LEU A 17 -18.26 32.68 -8.14
N ALA A 18 -19.02 33.24 -7.18
CA ALA A 18 -19.35 32.56 -5.94
C ALA A 18 -20.28 31.38 -6.19
N GLU A 19 -21.35 31.53 -6.97
CA GLU A 19 -22.27 30.46 -7.37
C GLU A 19 -21.52 29.32 -8.10
N TRP A 20 -20.65 29.67 -9.05
CA TRP A 20 -19.84 28.69 -9.74
C TRP A 20 -18.89 27.96 -8.81
N HIS A 21 -18.24 28.65 -7.85
CA HIS A 21 -17.37 28.00 -6.87
C HIS A 21 -18.15 26.98 -6.05
N ASP A 22 -19.35 27.33 -5.57
CA ASP A 22 -20.20 26.44 -4.79
C ASP A 22 -20.69 25.26 -5.62
N TYR A 23 -21.03 25.48 -6.90
CA TYR A 23 -21.33 24.40 -7.84
C TYR A 23 -20.17 23.41 -7.98
N VAL A 24 -18.94 23.89 -8.20
CA VAL A 24 -17.75 23.02 -8.34
C VAL A 24 -17.43 22.33 -7.03
N TYR A 25 -17.63 23.02 -5.90
CA TYR A 25 -17.40 22.49 -4.56
C TYR A 25 -18.23 21.22 -4.30
N HIS A 26 -19.51 21.29 -4.62
CA HIS A 26 -20.45 20.19 -4.41
C HIS A 26 -20.39 19.09 -5.47
N ASN A 27 -20.07 19.43 -6.71
CA ASN A 27 -20.12 18.47 -7.84
C ASN A 27 -18.76 17.83 -8.18
N LYS A 28 -17.63 18.43 -7.79
CA LYS A 28 -16.31 17.86 -8.08
C LYS A 28 -15.52 17.55 -6.81
N SER A 29 -14.97 18.55 -6.16
CA SER A 29 -14.35 18.47 -4.86
C SER A 29 -14.01 19.85 -4.31
N PRO A 30 -14.01 20.05 -2.99
CA PRO A 30 -13.60 21.31 -2.36
C PRO A 30 -12.23 21.80 -2.84
N LYS A 31 -11.26 20.90 -2.89
CA LYS A 31 -9.89 21.22 -3.34
C LYS A 31 -9.83 21.69 -4.79
N SER A 32 -10.63 21.09 -5.67
CA SER A 32 -10.72 21.49 -7.06
C SER A 32 -11.35 22.86 -7.18
N ALA A 33 -12.45 23.12 -6.46
CA ALA A 33 -13.13 24.41 -6.44
C ALA A 33 -12.17 25.52 -5.99
N ASP A 34 -11.48 25.35 -4.85
CA ASP A 34 -10.53 26.33 -4.34
C ASP A 34 -9.36 26.59 -5.28
N ASN A 35 -8.83 25.53 -5.91
CA ASN A 35 -7.72 25.67 -6.86
C ASN A 35 -8.17 26.40 -8.14
N MET A 36 -9.33 26.05 -8.69
CA MET A 36 -9.85 26.71 -9.88
C MET A 36 -10.19 28.17 -9.59
N TYR A 37 -10.85 28.44 -8.48
CA TYR A 37 -11.15 29.79 -8.01
C TYR A 37 -9.89 30.65 -7.88
N ARG A 38 -8.85 30.13 -7.23
CA ARG A 38 -7.56 30.81 -7.11
C ARG A 38 -6.91 31.06 -8.46
N ASN A 39 -7.02 30.12 -9.40
CA ASN A 39 -6.46 30.30 -10.76
C ASN A 39 -7.19 31.42 -11.51
N ILE A 40 -8.52 31.50 -11.43
CA ILE A 40 -9.27 32.63 -12.03
C ILE A 40 -8.86 33.95 -11.37
N GLY A 41 -8.82 34.00 -10.03
CA GLY A 41 -8.41 35.21 -9.30
C GLY A 41 -7.01 35.69 -9.70
N LEU A 42 -6.05 34.76 -9.82
CA LEU A 42 -4.68 35.13 -10.24
C LEU A 42 -4.61 35.56 -11.71
N PHE A 43 -5.39 34.91 -12.59
CA PHE A 43 -5.48 35.33 -13.99
C PHE A 43 -6.04 36.76 -14.10
N CYS A 44 -7.19 37.03 -13.47
CA CYS A 44 -7.82 38.34 -13.45
C CYS A 44 -6.89 39.43 -12.86
N GLN A 45 -6.18 39.12 -11.76
CA GLN A 45 -5.21 40.05 -11.19
C GLN A 45 -4.07 40.39 -12.15
N LYS A 46 -3.52 39.39 -12.87
CA LYS A 46 -2.41 39.61 -13.82
C LYS A 46 -2.80 40.28 -15.12
N THR A 47 -4.04 40.12 -15.52
CA THR A 47 -4.56 40.71 -16.78
C THR A 47 -5.36 41.99 -16.55
N ASN A 48 -5.54 42.39 -15.30
CA ASN A 48 -6.36 43.54 -14.87
C ASN A 48 -7.82 43.43 -15.35
N LEU A 49 -8.37 42.20 -15.34
CA LEU A 49 -9.77 41.90 -15.69
C LEU A 49 -10.57 41.58 -14.43
N LYS A 50 -11.90 41.72 -14.55
CA LYS A 50 -12.84 41.19 -13.56
C LYS A 50 -13.36 39.82 -14.03
N PRO A 51 -13.70 38.90 -13.13
CA PRO A 51 -14.30 37.61 -13.51
C PRO A 51 -15.55 37.76 -14.36
N ASP A 52 -16.37 38.78 -14.11
CA ASP A 52 -17.61 39.06 -14.85
C ASP A 52 -17.36 39.51 -16.29
N ASP A 53 -16.17 40.01 -16.64
CA ASP A 53 -15.79 40.39 -17.99
C ASP A 53 -15.47 39.17 -18.87
N LEU A 54 -15.12 38.04 -18.27
CA LEU A 54 -14.62 36.87 -19.01
C LEU A 54 -15.61 36.28 -20.02
N PRO A 55 -16.93 36.18 -19.73
CA PRO A 55 -17.89 35.68 -20.69
C PRO A 55 -17.99 36.54 -21.95
N ASP A 56 -18.07 37.89 -21.81
CA ASP A 56 -18.21 38.81 -22.92
C ASP A 56 -16.92 38.87 -23.75
N LEU A 57 -15.76 38.89 -23.12
CA LEU A 57 -14.46 38.79 -23.78
C LEU A 57 -14.28 37.44 -24.49
N SER A 58 -14.88 36.39 -24.01
CA SER A 58 -14.89 35.09 -24.70
C SER A 58 -15.77 35.14 -25.95
N ALA A 59 -16.94 35.74 -25.84
CA ALA A 59 -17.87 35.88 -26.97
C ALA A 59 -17.29 36.73 -28.11
N SER A 60 -16.53 37.80 -27.79
CA SER A 60 -15.86 38.66 -28.80
C SER A 60 -14.57 38.04 -29.38
N GLY A 61 -14.05 36.95 -28.79
CA GLY A 61 -12.76 36.34 -29.11
C GLY A 61 -11.54 37.13 -28.59
N GLU A 62 -11.74 38.19 -27.83
CA GLU A 62 -10.65 38.98 -27.23
C GLU A 62 -9.95 38.21 -26.09
N LEU A 63 -10.70 37.40 -25.34
CA LEU A 63 -10.13 36.60 -24.24
C LEU A 63 -9.02 35.67 -24.72
N ALA A 64 -9.13 35.13 -25.95
CA ALA A 64 -8.09 34.27 -26.51
C ALA A 64 -6.77 35.03 -26.69
N LYS A 65 -6.81 36.26 -27.21
CA LYS A 65 -5.62 37.10 -27.41
C LYS A 65 -4.97 37.50 -26.06
N ILE A 66 -5.80 37.81 -25.05
CA ILE A 66 -5.35 38.13 -23.72
C ILE A 66 -4.70 36.90 -23.08
N PHE A 67 -5.28 35.71 -23.23
CA PHE A 67 -4.77 34.48 -22.70
C PHE A 67 -3.46 34.03 -23.36
N GLU A 68 -3.29 34.23 -24.67
CA GLU A 68 -2.01 34.02 -25.36
C GLU A 68 -0.90 34.91 -24.83
N LYS A 69 -1.20 36.19 -24.57
CA LYS A 69 -0.23 37.08 -23.89
C LYS A 69 0.13 36.56 -22.51
N PHE A 70 -0.87 36.15 -21.73
CA PHE A 70 -0.67 35.57 -20.41
C PHE A 70 0.20 34.31 -20.45
N ILE A 71 0.03 33.42 -21.45
CA ILE A 71 0.89 32.28 -21.67
C ILE A 71 2.34 32.71 -21.85
N ARG A 72 2.59 33.64 -22.79
CA ARG A 72 3.96 34.14 -23.05
C ARG A 72 4.61 34.73 -21.81
N ASP A 73 3.86 35.45 -20.98
CA ASP A 73 4.38 36.03 -19.74
C ASP A 73 4.69 34.95 -18.68
N MET A 74 3.85 33.90 -18.61
CA MET A 74 4.09 32.78 -17.73
C MET A 74 5.29 31.92 -18.17
N GLN A 75 5.49 31.78 -19.48
CA GLN A 75 6.65 31.08 -20.07
C GLN A 75 7.94 31.85 -19.77
N LYS A 76 7.98 33.19 -19.98
CA LYS A 76 9.09 34.03 -19.57
C LYS A 76 9.42 33.89 -18.08
N ALA A 77 8.38 33.69 -17.25
CA ALA A 77 8.53 33.42 -15.83
C ALA A 77 8.87 31.94 -15.52
N GLN A 78 9.28 31.14 -16.52
CA GLN A 78 9.68 29.72 -16.43
C GLN A 78 8.62 28.84 -15.77
N LYS A 79 7.33 29.11 -16.01
CA LYS A 79 6.25 28.26 -15.51
C LYS A 79 6.00 27.10 -16.48
N MET A 80 5.89 25.89 -15.90
CA MET A 80 5.64 24.66 -16.67
C MET A 80 4.29 24.70 -17.41
N GLY A 81 4.22 24.14 -18.60
CA GLY A 81 3.00 24.05 -19.41
C GLY A 81 1.82 23.43 -18.66
N SER A 82 2.05 22.37 -17.86
CA SER A 82 1.04 21.78 -16.99
C SER A 82 0.51 22.72 -15.89
N TYR A 83 1.27 23.74 -15.51
CA TYR A 83 0.81 24.77 -14.59
C TYR A 83 -0.08 25.79 -15.32
N ILE A 84 0.29 26.17 -16.55
CA ILE A 84 -0.47 27.09 -17.40
C ILE A 84 -1.82 26.47 -17.79
N ALA A 85 -1.85 25.18 -18.15
CA ALA A 85 -3.06 24.45 -18.50
C ALA A 85 -4.16 24.49 -17.41
N LYS A 86 -3.78 24.65 -16.13
CA LYS A 86 -4.76 24.79 -15.04
C LYS A 86 -5.57 26.07 -15.11
N TYR A 87 -5.00 27.15 -15.63
CA TYR A 87 -5.72 28.41 -15.84
C TYR A 87 -6.74 28.24 -16.96
N LYS A 88 -6.33 27.67 -18.10
CA LYS A 88 -7.24 27.33 -19.20
C LYS A 88 -8.42 26.49 -18.69
N HIS A 89 -8.11 25.42 -17.93
CA HIS A 89 -9.14 24.54 -17.40
C HIS A 89 -10.11 25.27 -16.45
N ALA A 90 -9.61 26.13 -15.57
CA ALA A 90 -10.44 26.89 -14.64
C ALA A 90 -11.35 27.88 -15.37
N ILE A 91 -10.79 28.63 -16.33
CA ILE A 91 -11.53 29.59 -17.13
C ILE A 91 -12.59 28.90 -17.98
N ASN A 92 -12.25 27.83 -18.72
CA ASN A 92 -13.22 27.07 -19.50
C ASN A 92 -14.35 26.51 -18.64
N ASN A 93 -14.03 26.01 -17.44
CA ASN A 93 -15.06 25.50 -16.54
C ASN A 93 -16.02 26.61 -16.05
N PHE A 94 -15.49 27.81 -15.79
CA PHE A 94 -16.30 28.97 -15.43
C PHE A 94 -17.15 29.47 -16.58
N LEU A 95 -16.58 29.59 -17.79
CA LEU A 95 -17.30 29.99 -18.99
C LEU A 95 -18.45 29.04 -19.30
N ASN A 96 -18.21 27.74 -19.23
CA ASN A 96 -19.22 26.70 -19.42
C ASN A 96 -20.35 26.78 -18.36
N PHE A 97 -20.04 27.16 -17.14
CA PHE A 97 -21.04 27.39 -16.10
C PHE A 97 -21.89 28.62 -16.45
N CYS A 98 -21.26 29.71 -16.91
CA CYS A 98 -21.96 30.95 -17.24
C CYS A 98 -22.92 30.82 -18.42
N HIS A 99 -22.54 30.11 -19.49
CA HIS A 99 -23.28 30.10 -20.73
C HIS A 99 -23.43 28.72 -21.39
N ARG A 100 -22.97 27.66 -20.81
CA ARG A 100 -22.95 26.26 -21.32
C ARG A 100 -22.36 26.05 -22.73
N THR A 101 -22.05 27.10 -23.46
CA THR A 101 -21.63 27.09 -24.89
C THR A 101 -20.27 27.74 -25.13
N TYR A 102 -19.71 28.50 -24.18
CA TYR A 102 -18.43 29.15 -24.37
C TYR A 102 -17.26 28.29 -23.94
N SER A 103 -16.29 28.15 -24.81
CA SER A 103 -14.98 27.56 -24.48
C SER A 103 -13.88 28.53 -24.90
N LEU A 104 -12.79 28.53 -24.16
CA LEU A 104 -11.57 29.22 -24.55
C LEU A 104 -10.87 28.37 -25.60
N GLU A 105 -11.24 28.57 -26.88
CA GLU A 105 -10.59 27.93 -28.01
C GLU A 105 -9.40 28.79 -28.47
N ILE A 106 -8.20 28.30 -28.23
CA ILE A 106 -6.97 28.90 -28.73
C ILE A 106 -6.34 27.88 -29.68
N LYS A 107 -6.27 28.23 -30.97
CA LYS A 107 -5.57 27.41 -31.96
C LYS A 107 -4.13 27.21 -31.53
N ASN A 108 -3.67 25.98 -31.55
CA ASN A 108 -2.32 25.55 -31.16
C ASN A 108 -1.95 25.67 -29.65
N LEU A 109 -2.86 26.12 -28.79
CA LEU A 109 -2.57 26.26 -27.35
C LEU A 109 -2.09 24.95 -26.74
N ASP A 110 -2.72 23.82 -27.07
CA ASP A 110 -2.36 22.53 -26.57
C ASP A 110 -0.97 22.08 -27.06
N ASN A 111 -0.60 22.46 -28.29
CA ASN A 111 0.73 22.21 -28.83
C ASN A 111 1.79 23.10 -28.15
N GLU A 112 1.50 24.39 -27.93
CA GLU A 112 2.42 25.27 -27.20
C GLU A 112 2.60 24.88 -25.75
N ILE A 113 1.51 24.53 -25.06
CA ILE A 113 1.56 24.05 -23.65
C ILE A 113 2.18 22.65 -23.55
N LEU A 114 1.92 21.76 -24.51
CA LEU A 114 2.39 20.37 -24.50
C LEU A 114 3.84 20.23 -24.99
N ASN A 115 4.30 21.11 -25.89
CA ASN A 115 5.68 21.07 -26.41
C ASN A 115 6.73 21.59 -25.41
N GLU A 116 6.32 22.40 -24.43
CA GLU A 116 7.18 22.71 -23.30
C GLU A 116 7.27 21.52 -22.36
N GLY A 117 8.14 20.62 -22.71
CA GLY A 117 8.65 19.57 -21.84
C GLY A 117 7.60 18.93 -20.95
N LYS A 118 7.07 17.80 -21.34
CA LYS A 118 6.50 16.81 -20.41
C LYS A 118 7.57 16.37 -19.40
N THR A 119 8.27 17.32 -18.80
CA THR A 119 9.08 17.01 -17.63
C THR A 119 8.11 16.62 -16.55
N SER A 120 8.00 15.32 -16.37
CA SER A 120 7.25 14.75 -15.27
C SER A 120 7.57 15.57 -14.02
N LYS A 121 6.57 15.99 -13.24
CA LYS A 121 6.78 16.56 -11.90
C LYS A 121 7.68 15.69 -11.02
N TYR A 122 7.99 14.52 -11.49
CA TYR A 122 8.71 13.43 -10.85
C TYR A 122 10.13 13.25 -11.37
N ASN A 123 10.58 14.08 -12.35
CA ASN A 123 11.97 14.04 -12.79
C ASN A 123 12.87 14.40 -11.61
N GLY A 124 13.73 13.47 -11.23
CA GLY A 124 14.67 13.62 -10.14
C GLY A 124 14.15 13.26 -8.74
N GLU A 125 12.86 12.98 -8.51
CA GLU A 125 12.41 12.49 -7.20
C GLU A 125 12.91 11.08 -6.94
N LYS A 126 13.68 10.93 -5.89
CA LYS A 126 14.17 9.64 -5.42
C LYS A 126 13.05 8.88 -4.71
N ILE A 127 12.92 7.59 -5.00
CA ILE A 127 12.08 6.66 -4.24
C ILE A 127 12.95 6.07 -3.13
N PRO A 128 12.49 5.98 -1.88
CA PRO A 128 13.31 5.46 -0.80
C PRO A 128 13.67 3.99 -1.05
N LEU A 129 14.89 3.61 -0.72
CA LEU A 129 15.31 2.22 -0.59
C LEU A 129 14.78 1.65 0.74
N LYS A 130 14.80 0.31 0.92
CA LYS A 130 14.34 -0.33 2.16
C LYS A 130 15.00 0.25 3.42
N ASN A 131 16.30 0.39 3.43
CA ASN A 131 17.06 0.98 4.55
C ASN A 131 16.76 2.45 4.80
N GLU A 132 16.44 3.22 3.77
CA GLU A 132 16.01 4.61 3.90
C GLU A 132 14.58 4.69 4.46
N LEU A 133 13.69 3.81 3.98
CA LEU A 133 12.33 3.70 4.50
C LEU A 133 12.33 3.27 5.98
N GLN A 134 13.19 2.33 6.35
CA GLN A 134 13.37 1.93 7.76
C GLN A 134 13.76 3.13 8.63
N ARG A 135 14.74 3.92 8.20
CA ARG A 135 15.14 5.14 8.93
C ARG A 135 14.00 6.17 9.02
N ILE A 136 13.16 6.28 7.99
CA ILE A 136 11.99 7.16 8.02
C ILE A 136 10.98 6.68 9.07
N LEU A 137 10.74 5.37 9.17
CA LEU A 137 9.85 4.76 10.17
C LEU A 137 10.39 4.94 11.59
N GLU A 138 11.68 4.79 11.80
CA GLU A 138 12.34 5.00 13.11
C GLU A 138 12.22 6.45 13.61
N LYS A 139 12.25 7.43 12.70
CA LYS A 139 12.09 8.86 13.04
C LYS A 139 10.63 9.29 13.15
N ALA A 140 9.68 8.41 12.85
CA ALA A 140 8.26 8.72 12.90
C ALA A 140 7.68 8.50 14.31
N THR A 141 6.66 9.28 14.65
CA THR A 141 5.81 9.03 15.82
C THR A 141 5.05 7.70 15.64
N PRO A 142 4.52 7.05 16.70
CA PRO A 142 3.70 5.84 16.56
C PRO A 142 2.59 6.01 15.51
N ARG A 143 1.82 7.09 15.58
CA ARG A 143 0.83 7.45 14.56
C ARG A 143 1.44 7.64 13.17
N GLY A 144 2.58 8.31 13.09
CA GLY A 144 3.32 8.54 11.84
C GLY A 144 3.77 7.23 11.19
N ARG A 145 4.21 6.23 11.98
CA ARG A 145 4.57 4.89 11.48
C ARG A 145 3.40 4.20 10.82
N VAL A 146 2.21 4.25 11.44
CA VAL A 146 0.99 3.70 10.82
C VAL A 146 0.71 4.35 9.47
N VAL A 147 0.75 5.69 9.40
CA VAL A 147 0.48 6.41 8.14
C VAL A 147 1.51 6.07 7.07
N ILE A 148 2.80 6.03 7.43
CA ILE A 148 3.89 5.69 6.51
C ILE A 148 3.73 4.26 6.00
N ALA A 149 3.45 3.29 6.88
CA ALA A 149 3.22 1.90 6.52
C ALA A 149 2.01 1.73 5.59
N LEU A 150 0.89 2.37 5.88
CA LEU A 150 -0.28 2.38 5.00
C LEU A 150 0.02 2.95 3.61
N MET A 151 0.89 3.93 3.50
CA MET A 151 1.30 4.50 2.22
C MET A 151 2.33 3.64 1.49
N ALA A 152 3.34 3.12 2.21
CA ALA A 152 4.48 2.43 1.63
C ALA A 152 4.25 0.92 1.44
N PHE A 153 3.48 0.27 2.31
CA PHE A 153 3.27 -1.18 2.29
C PHE A 153 1.87 -1.59 1.81
N SER A 154 0.87 -0.69 1.95
CA SER A 154 -0.50 -0.93 1.49
C SER A 154 -0.92 -0.02 0.33
N GLY A 155 -0.06 0.90 -0.08
CA GLY A 155 -0.25 1.76 -1.24
C GLY A 155 -1.39 2.78 -1.10
N LEU A 156 -1.86 3.08 0.09
CA LEU A 156 -2.95 4.04 0.29
C LEU A 156 -2.52 5.48 -0.01
N ARG A 157 -3.48 6.27 -0.48
CA ARG A 157 -3.30 7.72 -0.59
C ARG A 157 -3.57 8.39 0.75
N PRO A 158 -2.92 9.52 1.08
CA PRO A 158 -3.23 10.26 2.32
C PRO A 158 -4.71 10.60 2.47
N GLU A 159 -5.41 10.89 1.36
CA GLU A 159 -6.83 11.18 1.34
C GLU A 159 -7.73 9.98 1.69
N SER A 160 -7.23 8.75 1.53
CA SER A 160 -7.93 7.54 1.95
C SER A 160 -7.79 7.29 3.45
N ILE A 161 -6.67 7.73 4.04
CA ILE A 161 -6.41 7.59 5.49
C ILE A 161 -7.21 8.64 6.28
N GLY A 162 -7.24 9.89 5.81
CA GLY A 162 -8.07 10.96 6.33
C GLY A 162 -8.42 11.93 5.20
N ASN A 163 -9.72 12.17 5.01
CA ASN A 163 -10.24 12.94 3.89
C ASN A 163 -9.83 14.43 3.94
N TYR A 164 -10.23 15.17 2.90
CA TYR A 164 -9.82 16.56 2.70
C TYR A 164 -10.09 17.48 3.90
N ASN A 165 -11.23 17.33 4.56
CA ASN A 165 -11.65 18.20 5.66
C ASN A 165 -11.57 17.56 7.05
N GLY A 166 -11.06 16.32 7.17
CA GLY A 166 -10.97 15.59 8.44
C GLY A 166 -12.32 15.12 8.99
N SER A 167 -13.39 15.09 8.18
CA SER A 167 -14.70 14.61 8.61
C SER A 167 -14.81 13.09 8.58
N ASP A 168 -14.00 12.41 7.79
CA ASP A 168 -13.96 10.95 7.70
C ASP A 168 -12.53 10.43 7.39
N GLY A 169 -12.32 9.12 7.55
CA GLY A 169 -11.06 8.42 7.33
C GLY A 169 -11.26 6.93 7.56
N ILE A 170 -10.19 6.15 7.51
CA ILE A 170 -10.22 4.74 7.88
C ILE A 170 -10.65 4.61 9.34
N ARG A 171 -11.56 3.68 9.63
CA ARG A 171 -12.03 3.28 10.95
C ARG A 171 -11.52 1.90 11.29
N LEU A 172 -11.56 1.52 12.57
CA LEU A 172 -11.10 0.21 13.00
C LEU A 172 -11.88 -0.93 12.34
N LYS A 173 -13.18 -0.77 12.10
CA LYS A 173 -14.02 -1.74 11.37
C LYS A 173 -13.66 -1.91 9.89
N ASP A 174 -12.91 -0.97 9.32
CA ASP A 174 -12.43 -1.06 7.93
C ASP A 174 -11.18 -1.96 7.81
N LEU A 175 -10.61 -2.42 8.95
CA LEU A 175 -9.50 -3.37 9.05
C LEU A 175 -10.07 -4.75 9.35
N GLU A 176 -10.17 -5.58 8.30
CA GLU A 176 -10.76 -6.92 8.44
C GLU A 176 -9.85 -7.81 9.28
N GLY A 177 -10.45 -8.55 10.20
CA GLY A 177 -9.71 -9.44 11.11
C GLY A 177 -9.12 -8.75 12.35
N LEU A 178 -9.23 -7.43 12.48
CA LEU A 178 -8.82 -6.73 13.71
C LEU A 178 -9.80 -7.05 14.84
N ASP A 179 -9.27 -7.63 15.92
CA ASP A 179 -10.01 -7.94 17.14
C ASP A 179 -9.62 -6.93 18.24
N ILE A 180 -10.60 -6.14 18.67
CA ILE A 180 -10.47 -5.14 19.73
C ILE A 180 -11.39 -5.44 20.92
N SER A 181 -11.92 -6.67 21.00
CA SER A 181 -12.86 -7.07 22.06
C SER A 181 -12.20 -7.11 23.43
N ASP A 182 -10.92 -7.43 23.46
CA ASP A 182 -10.09 -7.43 24.67
C ASP A 182 -9.02 -6.32 24.54
N PRO A 183 -9.11 -5.25 25.36
CA PRO A 183 -8.15 -4.15 25.35
C PRO A 183 -6.70 -4.59 25.62
N ASP A 184 -6.50 -5.63 26.42
CA ASP A 184 -5.18 -6.15 26.78
C ASP A 184 -4.61 -7.06 25.68
N ASN A 185 -5.44 -7.52 24.73
CA ASN A 185 -5.06 -8.46 23.69
C ASN A 185 -5.61 -8.07 22.32
N ILE A 186 -5.33 -6.84 21.89
CA ILE A 186 -5.67 -6.36 20.55
C ILE A 186 -4.79 -7.08 19.52
N ARG A 187 -5.42 -7.71 18.51
CA ARG A 187 -4.69 -8.53 17.53
C ARG A 187 -5.40 -8.60 16.17
N PHE A 188 -4.66 -8.99 15.14
CA PHE A 188 -5.23 -9.43 13.87
C PHE A 188 -5.38 -10.96 13.85
N LYS A 189 -6.48 -11.45 13.28
CA LYS A 189 -6.80 -12.89 13.21
C LYS A 189 -6.15 -13.59 12.02
N GLU A 190 -5.83 -12.83 10.96
CA GLU A 190 -5.27 -13.40 9.73
C GLU A 190 -4.33 -12.42 9.02
N PHE A 191 -3.43 -12.95 8.22
CA PHE A 191 -2.48 -12.19 7.40
C PHE A 191 -2.41 -12.75 5.97
N PRO A 192 -2.27 -11.89 4.95
CA PRO A 192 -2.41 -10.42 5.04
C PRO A 192 -3.86 -10.03 5.33
N PHE A 193 -4.05 -8.95 6.10
CA PHE A 193 -5.37 -8.45 6.44
C PHE A 193 -5.89 -7.44 5.41
N LYS A 194 -7.20 -7.39 5.24
CA LYS A 194 -7.85 -6.48 4.29
C LYS A 194 -8.08 -5.11 4.91
N ILE A 195 -7.80 -4.06 4.14
CA ILE A 195 -8.06 -2.66 4.49
C ILE A 195 -9.10 -2.13 3.50
N ARG A 196 -10.31 -1.85 3.97
CA ARG A 196 -11.41 -1.33 3.15
C ARG A 196 -11.36 0.19 3.07
N VAL A 197 -11.44 0.73 1.86
CA VAL A 197 -11.65 2.15 1.60
C VAL A 197 -13.08 2.29 1.11
N ARG A 198 -13.93 2.78 2.00
CA ARG A 198 -15.39 2.87 1.78
C ARG A 198 -15.73 3.80 0.63
N ASP A 199 -16.80 3.49 -0.07
CA ASP A 199 -17.44 4.43 -0.99
C ASP A 199 -18.14 5.53 -0.20
N THR A 200 -18.01 6.75 -0.70
CA THR A 200 -18.75 7.90 -0.23
C THR A 200 -19.15 8.71 -1.45
N GLN A 201 -20.42 8.65 -1.78
CA GLN A 201 -21.02 9.37 -2.93
C GLN A 201 -20.77 10.90 -2.83
N ASN A 202 -20.63 11.41 -1.62
CA ASN A 202 -20.44 12.84 -1.38
C ASN A 202 -18.97 13.25 -1.70
N PRO A 203 -18.74 14.14 -2.67
CA PRO A 203 -17.40 14.62 -3.03
C PRO A 203 -16.60 15.25 -1.89
N VAL A 204 -17.28 15.77 -0.86
CA VAL A 204 -16.66 16.44 0.28
C VAL A 204 -16.10 15.43 1.29
N THR A 205 -16.74 14.27 1.43
CA THR A 205 -16.37 13.25 2.43
C THR A 205 -15.67 12.04 1.84
N ARG A 206 -15.48 11.99 0.51
CA ARG A 206 -14.90 10.82 -0.16
C ARG A 206 -13.50 10.49 0.32
N LEU A 207 -13.24 9.19 0.42
CA LEU A 207 -11.94 8.59 0.79
C LEU A 207 -11.14 8.13 -0.43
N SER A 208 -11.77 8.03 -1.59
CA SER A 208 -11.11 7.68 -2.84
C SER A 208 -11.22 8.80 -3.86
N LYS A 209 -10.23 8.94 -4.74
CA LYS A 209 -10.21 10.00 -5.76
C LYS A 209 -11.42 9.96 -6.69
N ASN A 210 -11.92 8.77 -6.99
CA ASN A 210 -13.02 8.55 -7.94
C ASN A 210 -14.37 8.29 -7.24
N GLY A 211 -14.43 8.32 -5.90
CA GLY A 211 -15.63 8.02 -5.12
C GLY A 211 -15.92 6.52 -4.96
N HIS A 212 -15.30 5.64 -5.74
CA HIS A 212 -15.55 4.19 -5.66
C HIS A 212 -14.85 3.55 -4.48
N ALA A 213 -15.53 2.62 -3.83
CA ALA A 213 -14.94 1.76 -2.83
C ALA A 213 -13.87 0.85 -3.46
N PHE A 214 -12.89 0.50 -2.67
CA PHE A 214 -11.89 -0.51 -3.00
C PHE A 214 -11.25 -1.04 -1.71
N TRP A 215 -10.50 -2.12 -1.81
CA TRP A 215 -9.69 -2.59 -0.71
C TRP A 215 -8.24 -2.82 -1.15
N THR A 216 -7.37 -2.83 -0.17
CA THR A 216 -5.96 -3.21 -0.30
C THR A 216 -5.59 -4.11 0.87
N LEU A 217 -4.34 -4.54 0.94
CA LEU A 217 -3.86 -5.47 1.95
C LEU A 217 -2.77 -4.83 2.81
N GLY A 218 -2.73 -5.22 4.08
CA GLY A 218 -1.67 -4.92 5.01
C GLY A 218 -0.95 -6.20 5.46
N GLY A 219 0.36 -6.13 5.60
CA GLY A 219 1.19 -7.21 6.09
C GLY A 219 1.48 -7.12 7.59
N HIS A 220 2.46 -7.91 8.05
CA HIS A 220 2.82 -8.03 9.46
C HIS A 220 3.37 -6.74 10.04
N GLN A 221 4.28 -6.05 9.34
CA GLN A 221 4.86 -4.80 9.83
C GLN A 221 3.82 -3.69 9.92
N THR A 222 2.89 -3.61 8.95
CA THR A 222 1.76 -2.66 9.02
C THR A 222 0.88 -2.95 10.22
N ALA A 223 0.57 -4.23 10.48
CA ALA A 223 -0.22 -4.64 11.64
C ALA A 223 0.47 -4.29 12.95
N GLN A 224 1.78 -4.57 13.08
CA GLN A 224 2.54 -4.26 14.27
C GLN A 224 2.45 -2.77 14.63
N TYR A 225 2.67 -1.88 13.67
CA TYR A 225 2.57 -0.44 13.92
C TYR A 225 1.15 0.00 14.28
N ILE A 226 0.12 -0.63 13.70
CA ILE A 226 -1.27 -0.38 14.07
C ILE A 226 -1.51 -0.81 15.51
N LEU A 227 -1.10 -2.03 15.89
CA LEU A 227 -1.30 -2.57 17.22
C LEU A 227 -0.57 -1.74 18.29
N ASP A 228 0.67 -1.36 18.04
CA ASP A 228 1.45 -0.52 18.96
C ASP A 228 0.77 0.85 19.17
N TYR A 229 0.28 1.45 18.10
CA TYR A 229 -0.43 2.72 18.17
C TYR A 229 -1.79 2.59 18.89
N LEU A 230 -2.52 1.49 18.69
CA LEU A 230 -3.79 1.26 19.37
C LEU A 230 -3.59 0.95 20.86
N ARG A 231 -2.55 0.20 21.22
CA ARG A 231 -2.18 -0.05 22.62
C ARG A 231 -1.84 1.25 23.35
N GLU A 232 -1.01 2.10 22.73
CA GLU A 232 -0.72 3.44 23.28
C GLU A 232 -2.01 4.22 23.55
N ARG A 233 -3.02 4.17 22.67
CA ARG A 233 -4.29 4.86 22.85
C ARG A 233 -5.10 4.28 24.01
N VAL A 234 -5.09 2.95 24.16
CA VAL A 234 -5.75 2.26 25.29
C VAL A 234 -5.05 2.59 26.60
N ASP A 235 -3.72 2.62 26.63
CA ASP A 235 -2.92 2.99 27.82
C ASP A 235 -3.24 4.43 28.28
N TYR A 236 -3.60 5.32 27.34
CA TYR A 236 -4.12 6.66 27.66
C TYR A 236 -5.61 6.70 28.01
N GLY A 237 -6.25 5.54 28.19
CA GLY A 237 -7.64 5.41 28.67
C GLY A 237 -8.70 5.54 27.57
N GLU A 238 -8.34 5.41 26.28
CA GLU A 238 -9.32 5.41 25.20
C GLU A 238 -10.06 4.06 25.13
N LYS A 239 -11.39 4.12 25.03
CA LYS A 239 -12.21 2.95 24.70
C LYS A 239 -12.37 2.85 23.20
N LEU A 240 -11.72 1.85 22.62
CA LEU A 240 -11.80 1.58 21.19
C LEU A 240 -13.17 0.97 20.84
N THR A 241 -13.71 1.41 19.72
CA THR A 241 -14.94 0.89 19.12
C THR A 241 -14.70 0.62 17.63
N PRO A 242 -15.51 -0.22 16.99
CA PRO A 242 -15.38 -0.44 15.52
C PRO A 242 -15.45 0.86 14.71
N ASP A 243 -16.17 1.87 15.17
CA ASP A 243 -16.28 3.18 14.53
C ASP A 243 -15.20 4.20 14.94
N SER A 244 -14.32 3.83 15.88
CA SER A 244 -13.18 4.67 16.23
C SER A 244 -12.30 4.93 15.00
N PRO A 245 -11.79 6.16 14.78
CA PRO A 245 -10.88 6.45 13.70
C PRO A 245 -9.58 5.68 13.90
N LEU A 246 -9.02 5.12 12.81
CA LEU A 246 -7.68 4.52 12.89
C LEU A 246 -6.64 5.60 13.24
N ILE A 247 -6.71 6.74 12.58
CA ILE A 247 -5.80 7.88 12.83
C ILE A 247 -6.60 9.03 13.44
N GLN A 248 -6.14 9.49 14.60
CA GLN A 248 -6.75 10.64 15.30
C GLN A 248 -5.69 11.63 15.79
N PHE A 249 -6.13 12.83 16.16
CA PHE A 249 -5.28 13.76 16.90
C PHE A 249 -5.04 13.21 18.30
N SER A 250 -3.78 13.30 18.78
CA SER A 250 -3.46 12.94 20.16
C SER A 250 -4.25 13.86 21.10
N LYS A 251 -4.98 13.26 22.04
CA LYS A 251 -5.66 13.99 23.12
C LYS A 251 -4.70 14.32 24.25
N HIS A 252 -3.54 13.68 24.28
CA HIS A 252 -2.51 13.81 25.31
C HIS A 252 -1.15 14.04 24.63
N GLY A 253 -0.45 15.11 25.01
CA GLY A 253 0.89 15.38 24.52
C GLY A 253 1.13 16.78 23.96
N TYR A 254 2.36 17.11 23.74
CA TYR A 254 2.85 18.43 23.34
C TYR A 254 2.10 19.03 22.15
N GLY A 255 1.47 20.17 22.38
CA GLY A 255 0.81 20.94 21.33
C GLY A 255 -0.69 20.68 21.18
N LEU A 256 -1.40 20.49 22.27
CA LEU A 256 -2.88 20.56 22.30
C LEU A 256 -3.35 21.92 21.78
N THR A 257 -3.43 22.06 20.47
CA THR A 257 -4.46 22.91 19.91
C THR A 257 -5.76 22.13 20.07
N HIS A 258 -6.71 22.65 20.81
CA HIS A 258 -8.08 22.15 20.88
C HIS A 258 -8.65 22.13 19.45
N SER A 259 -8.32 21.08 18.70
CA SER A 259 -8.91 20.86 17.41
C SER A 259 -10.35 20.39 17.68
N VAL A 260 -11.32 21.14 17.18
CA VAL A 260 -12.72 20.73 17.14
C VAL A 260 -12.91 19.43 16.35
N LYS A 261 -11.86 18.93 15.68
CA LYS A 261 -11.87 17.75 14.83
C LYS A 261 -11.09 16.61 15.49
N ASP A 262 -11.71 15.47 15.64
CA ASP A 262 -11.04 14.27 16.16
C ASP A 262 -10.06 13.64 15.17
N ARG A 263 -10.24 13.89 13.88
CA ARG A 263 -9.45 13.27 12.80
C ARG A 263 -8.58 14.28 12.07
N PRO A 264 -7.32 13.93 11.77
CA PRO A 264 -6.48 14.75 10.90
C PRO A 264 -7.02 14.73 9.46
N ASP A 265 -7.02 15.89 8.83
CA ASP A 265 -7.28 15.99 7.40
C ASP A 265 -6.04 15.56 6.57
N THR A 266 -6.24 15.42 5.28
CA THR A 266 -5.18 15.01 4.33
C THR A 266 -3.90 15.85 4.43
N GLU A 267 -4.01 17.15 4.74
CA GLU A 267 -2.81 18.01 4.80
C GLU A 267 -2.02 17.81 6.10
N HIS A 268 -2.72 17.57 7.22
CA HIS A 268 -2.07 17.19 8.48
C HIS A 268 -1.32 15.87 8.33
N ILE A 269 -1.94 14.87 7.71
CA ILE A 269 -1.32 13.57 7.41
C ILE A 269 -0.07 13.77 6.55
N ARG A 270 -0.15 14.54 5.46
CA ARG A 270 1.01 14.84 4.59
C ARG A 270 2.12 15.56 5.33
N ARG A 271 1.76 16.49 6.21
CA ARG A 271 2.72 17.26 7.01
C ARG A 271 3.48 16.35 7.96
N GLU A 272 2.80 15.46 8.65
CA GLU A 272 3.41 14.51 9.59
C GLU A 272 4.41 13.59 8.88
N VAL A 273 3.99 12.96 7.77
CA VAL A 273 4.88 12.12 6.96
C VAL A 273 6.09 12.92 6.45
N ARG A 274 5.87 14.14 5.97
CA ARG A 274 6.96 15.00 5.48
C ARG A 274 7.97 15.34 6.57
N LEU A 275 7.51 15.57 7.80
CA LEU A 275 8.41 15.84 8.93
C LEU A 275 9.25 14.61 9.26
N SER A 276 8.66 13.42 9.32
CA SER A 276 9.39 12.16 9.54
C SER A 276 10.43 11.89 8.45
N MET A 277 10.05 12.07 7.19
CA MET A 277 10.97 11.93 6.05
C MET A 277 12.16 12.89 6.14
N ARG A 278 11.90 14.17 6.43
CA ARG A 278 12.95 15.18 6.56
C ARG A 278 13.86 14.90 7.75
N SER A 279 13.32 14.46 8.88
CA SER A 279 14.10 14.06 10.07
C SER A 279 15.02 12.87 9.80
N ALA A 280 14.65 12.03 8.84
CA ALA A 280 15.46 10.91 8.36
C ALA A 280 16.46 11.30 7.24
N GLY A 281 16.54 12.61 6.89
CA GLY A 281 17.39 13.08 5.80
C GLY A 281 16.84 12.81 4.40
N PHE A 282 15.53 12.53 4.27
CA PHE A 282 14.87 12.26 3.00
C PHE A 282 13.92 13.42 2.63
N PRO A 283 14.33 14.38 1.80
CA PRO A 283 13.60 15.64 1.59
C PRO A 283 12.40 15.52 0.63
N GLU A 284 12.22 14.37 0.03
CA GLU A 284 11.23 14.12 -1.02
C GLU A 284 9.78 14.28 -0.56
N ARG A 285 8.84 14.27 -1.51
CA ARG A 285 7.43 14.39 -1.18
C ARG A 285 6.87 13.09 -0.61
N PRO A 286 5.90 13.13 0.33
CA PRO A 286 5.24 11.95 0.87
C PRO A 286 4.69 10.96 -0.17
N TYR A 287 4.35 11.44 -1.37
CA TYR A 287 3.85 10.58 -2.44
C TYR A 287 4.89 9.56 -2.94
N THR A 288 6.18 9.77 -2.69
CA THR A 288 7.24 8.80 -3.02
C THR A 288 7.08 7.48 -2.27
N LEU A 289 6.45 7.48 -1.08
CA LEU A 289 6.13 6.26 -0.35
C LEU A 289 5.15 5.36 -1.13
N ARG A 290 4.10 5.96 -1.72
CA ARG A 290 3.20 5.20 -2.59
C ARG A 290 3.89 4.76 -3.89
N ARG A 291 4.84 5.54 -4.40
CA ARG A 291 5.67 5.12 -5.53
C ARG A 291 6.56 3.93 -5.15
N TYR A 292 7.06 3.87 -3.92
CA TYR A 292 7.76 2.70 -3.39
C TYR A 292 6.88 1.46 -3.49
N PHE A 293 5.64 1.50 -2.97
CA PHE A 293 4.69 0.41 -3.10
C PHE A 293 4.51 -0.05 -4.56
N MET A 294 4.21 0.89 -5.45
CA MET A 294 3.96 0.60 -6.86
C MET A 294 5.18 -0.02 -7.54
N GLN A 295 6.37 0.51 -7.29
CA GLN A 295 7.61 0.01 -7.90
C GLN A 295 7.98 -1.36 -7.35
N THR A 296 7.80 -1.59 -6.04
CA THR A 296 8.06 -2.88 -5.41
C THR A 296 7.12 -3.95 -5.94
N LEU A 297 5.81 -3.64 -6.08
CA LEU A 297 4.87 -4.57 -6.70
C LEU A 297 5.17 -4.80 -8.20
N SER A 298 5.73 -3.82 -8.93
CA SER A 298 6.20 -4.06 -10.29
C SER A 298 7.40 -5.01 -10.33
N THR A 299 8.29 -4.95 -9.33
CA THR A 299 9.37 -5.92 -9.17
C THR A 299 8.82 -7.31 -8.81
N ALA A 300 7.79 -7.38 -7.95
CA ALA A 300 7.11 -8.63 -7.62
C ALA A 300 6.41 -9.25 -8.83
N GLU A 301 5.81 -8.43 -9.70
CA GLU A 301 5.21 -8.86 -10.97
C GLU A 301 6.26 -9.51 -11.89
N LEU A 302 7.42 -8.88 -12.05
CA LEU A 302 8.54 -9.45 -12.84
C LEU A 302 9.06 -10.78 -12.26
N LYS A 303 8.87 -11.01 -10.95
CA LYS A 303 9.20 -12.29 -10.28
C LYS A 303 8.06 -13.31 -10.32
N GLY A 304 6.91 -12.98 -10.92
CA GLY A 304 5.75 -13.86 -10.97
C GLY A 304 4.99 -14.01 -9.63
N TYR A 305 5.20 -13.12 -8.67
CA TYR A 305 4.51 -13.18 -7.37
C TYR A 305 3.09 -12.63 -7.42
N ILE A 306 2.83 -11.66 -8.31
CA ILE A 306 1.54 -11.01 -8.48
C ILE A 306 1.33 -10.66 -9.96
N SER A 307 0.09 -10.70 -10.45
CA SER A 307 -0.21 -10.25 -11.81
C SER A 307 -0.37 -8.73 -11.89
N MET A 308 -0.28 -8.17 -13.11
CA MET A 308 -0.50 -6.75 -13.38
C MET A 308 -1.87 -6.28 -12.91
N GLU A 309 -2.91 -7.11 -13.11
CA GLU A 309 -4.29 -6.80 -12.74
C GLU A 309 -4.42 -6.62 -11.23
N TRP A 310 -3.86 -7.54 -10.44
CA TRP A 310 -3.91 -7.46 -8.98
C TRP A 310 -3.05 -6.32 -8.44
N ARG A 311 -1.90 -6.06 -9.06
CA ARG A 311 -1.10 -4.88 -8.73
C ARG A 311 -1.89 -3.58 -8.91
N LEU A 312 -2.58 -3.43 -10.04
CA LEU A 312 -3.41 -2.25 -10.32
C LEU A 312 -4.62 -2.19 -9.39
N PHE A 313 -5.26 -3.33 -9.12
CA PHE A 313 -6.38 -3.45 -8.19
C PHE A 313 -6.00 -2.96 -6.79
N LEU A 314 -4.96 -3.54 -6.17
CA LEU A 314 -4.50 -3.19 -4.81
C LEU A 314 -4.04 -1.74 -4.70
N SER A 315 -3.57 -1.15 -5.80
CA SER A 315 -3.22 0.27 -5.82
C SER A 315 -4.41 1.22 -6.00
N GLY A 316 -5.63 0.71 -6.13
CA GLY A 316 -6.83 1.52 -6.32
C GLY A 316 -6.83 2.29 -7.65
N HIS A 317 -6.21 1.74 -8.70
CA HIS A 317 -6.32 2.28 -10.05
C HIS A 317 -7.57 1.72 -10.73
N SER A 318 -8.43 2.63 -11.23
CA SER A 318 -9.58 2.30 -12.06
C SER A 318 -9.22 2.74 -13.48
N GLY A 319 -8.76 1.86 -14.33
CA GLY A 319 -8.30 2.35 -15.64
C GLY A 319 -8.12 1.31 -16.73
N ASN A 320 -8.44 0.06 -16.51
CA ASN A 320 -8.42 -0.95 -17.57
C ASN A 320 -9.82 -1.54 -17.78
N ILE A 321 -10.17 -1.79 -19.02
CA ILE A 321 -11.45 -2.40 -19.42
C ILE A 321 -11.70 -3.72 -18.67
N GLN A 322 -10.66 -4.49 -18.36
CA GLN A 322 -10.73 -5.66 -17.50
C GLN A 322 -11.12 -5.35 -16.04
N ALA A 323 -10.74 -4.19 -15.50
CA ALA A 323 -11.19 -3.76 -14.17
C ALA A 323 -12.71 -3.49 -14.11
N THR A 324 -13.37 -3.32 -15.26
CA THR A 324 -14.82 -3.18 -15.36
C THR A 324 -15.52 -4.52 -15.15
N TYR A 325 -14.89 -5.64 -15.49
CA TYR A 325 -15.41 -6.99 -15.22
C TYR A 325 -15.16 -7.44 -13.76
N VAL A 326 -14.23 -6.79 -13.06
CA VAL A 326 -14.06 -6.89 -11.60
C VAL A 326 -14.75 -5.65 -10.97
N SER A 327 -15.85 -5.20 -11.56
CA SER A 327 -16.50 -3.91 -11.26
C SER A 327 -17.10 -3.82 -9.86
N GLU A 328 -17.26 -4.92 -9.17
CA GLU A 328 -17.61 -4.99 -7.76
C GLU A 328 -16.37 -5.27 -6.92
N LYS A 329 -15.45 -4.28 -6.84
CA LYS A 329 -14.21 -4.37 -6.06
C LYS A 329 -14.41 -4.70 -4.57
N GLU A 330 -15.64 -4.70 -4.09
CA GLU A 330 -15.99 -5.10 -2.73
C GLU A 330 -16.34 -6.58 -2.59
N ASN A 331 -16.78 -7.25 -3.68
CA ASN A 331 -17.36 -8.57 -3.64
C ASN A 331 -16.64 -9.58 -4.55
N LEU A 332 -15.32 -9.75 -4.35
CA LEU A 332 -14.65 -10.90 -4.96
C LEU A 332 -15.20 -12.20 -4.34
N ASN A 333 -15.26 -13.27 -5.16
CA ASN A 333 -15.56 -14.55 -4.58
C ASN A 333 -14.43 -14.96 -3.60
N PRO A 334 -14.74 -15.74 -2.53
CA PRO A 334 -13.76 -16.05 -1.48
C PRO A 334 -12.49 -16.74 -1.99
N GLU A 335 -12.59 -17.59 -3.01
CA GLU A 335 -11.46 -18.28 -3.60
C GLU A 335 -10.50 -17.31 -4.29
N LEU A 336 -11.05 -16.39 -5.08
CA LEU A 336 -10.28 -15.36 -5.77
C LEU A 336 -9.63 -14.38 -4.78
N GLU A 337 -10.36 -14.01 -3.72
CA GLU A 337 -9.81 -13.18 -2.65
C GLU A 337 -8.63 -13.87 -1.97
N LYS A 338 -8.74 -15.18 -1.68
CA LYS A 338 -7.66 -15.98 -1.12
C LYS A 338 -6.45 -15.99 -2.05
N MET A 339 -6.63 -16.21 -3.35
CA MET A 339 -5.54 -16.18 -4.33
C MET A 339 -4.82 -14.82 -4.36
N VAL A 340 -5.56 -13.72 -4.21
CA VAL A 340 -4.96 -12.36 -4.13
C VAL A 340 -4.17 -12.20 -2.84
N LYS A 341 -4.70 -12.65 -1.69
CA LYS A 341 -4.00 -12.64 -0.41
C LYS A 341 -2.71 -13.46 -0.47
N ASP A 342 -2.74 -14.68 -1.03
CA ASP A 342 -1.59 -15.56 -1.19
C ASP A 342 -0.52 -14.95 -2.11
N SER A 343 -0.96 -14.31 -3.20
CA SER A 343 -0.05 -13.58 -4.10
C SER A 343 0.61 -12.38 -3.42
N PHE A 344 -0.16 -11.64 -2.64
CA PHE A 344 0.35 -10.48 -1.90
C PHE A 344 1.32 -10.89 -0.78
N SER A 345 1.07 -12.02 -0.11
CA SER A 345 1.96 -12.58 0.92
C SER A 345 3.39 -12.76 0.39
N LYS A 346 3.52 -13.25 -0.85
CA LYS A 346 4.83 -13.39 -1.52
C LYS A 346 5.51 -12.03 -1.77
N CYS A 347 4.72 -10.95 -1.90
CA CYS A 347 5.24 -9.61 -2.11
C CYS A 347 5.75 -8.96 -0.80
N LEU A 348 5.30 -9.40 0.38
CA LEU A 348 5.66 -8.80 1.67
C LEU A 348 7.18 -8.82 1.90
N LYS A 349 7.88 -9.88 1.51
CA LYS A 349 9.36 -9.97 1.60
C LYS A 349 10.08 -8.85 0.84
N LEU A 350 9.44 -8.29 -0.19
CA LEU A 350 9.97 -7.17 -0.96
C LEU A 350 9.50 -5.82 -0.40
N LEU A 351 8.28 -5.74 0.13
CA LEU A 351 7.63 -4.52 0.59
C LEU A 351 8.11 -4.09 1.96
N GLU A 352 8.05 -4.98 2.95
CA GLU A 352 8.33 -4.67 4.35
C GLU A 352 9.82 -4.52 4.59
N THR A 353 10.20 -3.63 5.52
CA THR A 353 11.61 -3.36 5.84
C THR A 353 12.16 -4.34 6.88
N GLU A 354 11.30 -4.91 7.70
CA GLU A 354 11.60 -5.96 8.65
C GLU A 354 11.21 -7.32 8.08
N HIS A 355 12.01 -8.32 8.34
CA HIS A 355 11.68 -9.69 8.00
C HIS A 355 10.91 -10.30 9.17
N TYR A 356 9.63 -10.50 8.99
CA TYR A 356 8.86 -11.39 9.85
C TYR A 356 9.05 -12.79 9.27
N GLU A 357 9.74 -13.66 10.02
CA GLU A 357 9.63 -15.10 9.79
C GLU A 357 8.17 -15.45 10.09
N VAL A 358 7.43 -15.74 9.04
CA VAL A 358 6.07 -16.27 9.22
C VAL A 358 6.27 -17.64 9.84
N GLU A 359 5.62 -17.92 10.97
CA GLU A 359 5.63 -19.26 11.60
C GLU A 359 5.33 -20.36 10.58
N ASP A 360 4.51 -20.06 9.55
CA ASP A 360 4.24 -20.95 8.42
C ASP A 360 5.49 -21.29 7.58
N ASP A 361 6.38 -20.34 7.31
CA ASP A 361 7.62 -20.61 6.54
C ASP A 361 8.56 -21.52 7.34
N LYS A 362 8.61 -21.37 8.66
CA LYS A 362 9.42 -22.20 9.57
C LYS A 362 8.83 -23.60 9.68
N THR A 363 7.54 -23.69 9.90
CA THR A 363 6.79 -24.95 9.94
C THR A 363 6.88 -25.70 8.62
N MET A 364 6.77 -25.00 7.49
CA MET A 364 6.91 -25.58 6.17
C MET A 364 8.33 -26.07 5.91
N LEU A 365 9.36 -25.32 6.33
CA LEU A 365 10.76 -25.76 6.26
C LEU A 365 11.02 -26.99 7.12
N TYR A 366 10.54 -27.01 8.37
CA TYR A 366 10.66 -28.14 9.27
C TYR A 366 9.95 -29.38 8.71
N THR A 367 8.74 -29.21 8.19
CA THR A 367 8.00 -30.28 7.52
C THR A 367 8.81 -30.87 6.35
N ALA A 368 9.36 -30.03 5.48
CA ALA A 368 10.19 -30.48 4.37
C ALA A 368 11.46 -31.18 4.83
N LEU A 369 12.14 -30.69 5.86
CA LEU A 369 13.34 -31.31 6.44
C LEU A 369 13.01 -32.67 7.07
N LEU A 370 11.90 -32.79 7.82
CA LEU A 370 11.48 -34.05 8.42
C LEU A 370 11.06 -35.08 7.36
N MET A 371 10.35 -34.66 6.30
CA MET A 371 10.04 -35.54 5.16
C MET A 371 11.31 -36.06 4.47
N THR A 372 12.35 -35.21 4.32
CA THR A 372 13.65 -35.64 3.76
C THR A 372 14.36 -36.65 4.68
N ALA A 373 14.13 -36.58 5.98
CA ALA A 373 14.63 -37.54 6.95
C ALA A 373 13.73 -38.78 7.11
N HIS A 374 12.78 -39.01 6.19
CA HIS A 374 11.87 -40.16 6.15
C HIS A 374 10.86 -40.23 7.31
N PHE A 375 10.40 -39.07 7.82
CA PHE A 375 9.21 -39.03 8.66
C PHE A 375 7.95 -39.06 7.76
N SER A 376 6.94 -39.80 8.17
CA SER A 376 5.64 -39.80 7.50
C SER A 376 4.81 -38.56 7.86
N GLU A 377 3.86 -38.20 7.00
CA GLU A 377 2.94 -37.09 7.28
C GLU A 377 2.19 -37.25 8.60
N SER A 378 1.82 -38.49 8.97
CA SER A 378 1.17 -38.78 10.23
C SER A 378 2.05 -38.58 11.45
N GLU A 379 3.34 -38.86 11.37
CA GLU A 379 4.32 -38.58 12.41
C GLU A 379 4.54 -37.08 12.58
N ILE A 380 4.67 -36.36 11.45
CA ILE A 380 4.86 -34.91 11.44
C ILE A 380 3.64 -34.19 12.03
N ALA A 381 2.42 -34.64 11.71
CA ALA A 381 1.19 -34.07 12.25
C ALA A 381 1.04 -34.19 13.77
N GLN A 382 1.74 -35.14 14.40
CA GLN A 382 1.75 -35.31 15.85
C GLN A 382 2.78 -34.40 16.56
N LEU A 383 3.68 -33.75 15.78
CA LEU A 383 4.70 -32.85 16.32
C LEU A 383 4.13 -31.42 16.38
N ASN A 384 4.30 -30.75 17.50
CA ASN A 384 3.97 -29.33 17.61
C ASN A 384 5.14 -28.48 17.10
N LEU A 385 5.27 -28.40 15.75
CA LEU A 385 6.40 -27.76 15.08
C LEU A 385 6.56 -26.27 15.47
N ASN A 386 5.45 -25.60 15.80
CA ASN A 386 5.47 -24.18 16.20
C ASN A 386 6.18 -23.92 17.53
N SER A 387 6.26 -24.93 18.40
CA SER A 387 6.92 -24.81 19.71
C SER A 387 8.35 -25.36 19.73
N MET A 388 8.82 -25.93 18.60
CA MET A 388 10.13 -26.56 18.49
C MET A 388 11.20 -25.56 18.06
N SER A 389 12.40 -25.69 18.69
CA SER A 389 13.57 -24.92 18.25
C SER A 389 14.29 -25.61 17.09
N ASP A 390 15.16 -24.87 16.39
CA ASP A 390 15.99 -25.42 15.32
C ASP A 390 16.84 -26.61 15.80
N THR A 391 17.31 -26.55 17.02
CA THR A 391 18.08 -27.63 17.67
C THR A 391 17.25 -28.88 17.87
N ASP A 392 15.98 -28.75 18.29
CA ASP A 392 15.08 -29.90 18.50
C ASP A 392 14.81 -30.63 17.16
N ILE A 393 14.60 -29.89 16.08
CA ILE A 393 14.40 -30.46 14.74
C ILE A 393 15.67 -31.20 14.26
N ILE A 394 16.83 -30.59 14.43
CA ILE A 394 18.11 -31.20 14.03
C ILE A 394 18.35 -32.49 14.84
N ASP A 395 18.05 -32.49 16.10
CA ASP A 395 18.26 -33.69 16.95
C ASP A 395 17.26 -34.82 16.64
N LEU A 396 16.02 -34.49 16.31
CA LEU A 396 15.04 -35.44 15.76
C LEU A 396 15.54 -36.07 14.45
N ILE A 397 16.06 -35.28 13.55
CA ILE A 397 16.58 -35.73 12.26
C ILE A 397 17.81 -36.65 12.48
N LYS A 398 18.76 -36.24 13.35
CA LYS A 398 19.95 -37.05 13.68
C LYS A 398 19.54 -38.38 14.24
N LYS A 399 18.60 -38.39 15.20
CA LYS A 399 18.12 -39.63 15.82
C LYS A 399 17.49 -40.56 14.78
N ARG A 400 16.61 -40.04 13.90
CA ARG A 400 15.96 -40.86 12.86
C ARG A 400 16.97 -41.43 11.86
N LEU A 401 17.96 -40.65 11.48
CA LEU A 401 19.03 -41.13 10.57
C LEU A 401 19.92 -42.19 11.23
N SER A 402 20.25 -42.04 12.52
CA SER A 402 21.00 -43.05 13.27
C SER A 402 20.20 -44.37 13.45
N ASP A 403 18.91 -44.29 13.76
CA ASP A 403 18.03 -45.46 13.87
C ASP A 403 17.91 -46.19 12.51
N ASN A 404 17.81 -45.46 11.41
CA ASN A 404 17.79 -46.01 10.05
C ASN A 404 19.13 -46.65 9.64
N LEU A 405 20.26 -46.11 10.11
CA LEU A 405 21.59 -46.69 9.88
C LEU A 405 21.78 -47.96 10.71
N GLN A 406 21.33 -48.01 11.97
CA GLN A 406 21.41 -49.21 12.83
C GLN A 406 20.46 -50.30 12.33
N GLY A 407 19.24 -49.97 11.90
CA GLY A 407 18.29 -50.92 11.34
C GLY A 407 18.74 -51.55 10.01
N ASN A 408 19.65 -50.90 9.27
CA ASN A 408 20.24 -51.47 8.07
C ASN A 408 21.49 -52.31 8.32
N SER A 409 22.19 -52.14 9.44
CA SER A 409 23.35 -52.92 9.77
C SER A 409 23.03 -54.39 10.08
N ASP A 410 21.82 -54.64 10.58
CA ASP A 410 21.35 -56.01 10.90
C ASP A 410 20.75 -56.72 9.67
N LYS A 411 20.43 -55.96 8.65
CA LYS A 411 19.83 -56.49 7.42
C LYS A 411 20.86 -57.08 6.45
N TYR A 412 22.07 -56.53 6.42
CA TYR A 412 23.16 -56.97 5.56
C TYR A 412 24.42 -57.27 6.41
N ILE A 413 24.99 -58.42 6.19
CA ILE A 413 26.26 -58.78 6.79
C ILE A 413 27.27 -59.10 5.72
N THR A 414 28.54 -58.89 5.98
CA THR A 414 29.68 -59.31 5.13
C THR A 414 30.43 -60.43 5.80
N VAL A 415 30.52 -61.59 5.14
CA VAL A 415 31.13 -62.78 5.69
C VAL A 415 32.08 -63.40 4.70
N PRO A 416 33.10 -64.14 5.16
CA PRO A 416 33.94 -64.95 4.27
C PRO A 416 33.10 -66.04 3.58
N GLU A 417 33.52 -66.41 2.36
CA GLU A 417 32.82 -67.45 1.59
C GLU A 417 32.68 -68.77 2.37
N THR A 418 33.61 -69.05 3.24
CA THR A 418 33.63 -70.26 4.07
C THR A 418 32.51 -70.32 5.12
N GLU A 419 31.92 -69.19 5.48
CA GLU A 419 30.85 -69.08 6.49
C GLU A 419 29.43 -68.95 5.88
N LEU A 420 29.30 -68.95 4.56
CA LEU A 420 28.00 -68.74 3.88
C LEU A 420 26.93 -69.74 4.35
N ASN A 421 27.29 -71.01 4.56
CA ASN A 421 26.36 -72.04 4.98
C ASN A 421 25.87 -71.87 6.41
N GLU A 422 26.68 -71.29 7.28
CA GLU A 422 26.26 -71.04 8.69
C GLU A 422 25.29 -69.86 8.77
N TRP A 423 25.53 -68.81 7.99
CA TRP A 423 24.67 -67.66 7.96
C TRP A 423 23.38 -67.90 7.19
N ALA A 424 23.41 -68.78 6.15
CA ALA A 424 22.21 -69.22 5.48
C ALA A 424 21.26 -69.99 6.45
N LYS A 425 21.77 -70.80 7.35
CA LYS A 425 20.98 -71.43 8.41
C LYS A 425 20.35 -70.44 9.42
N LYS A 426 20.92 -69.23 9.55
CA LYS A 426 20.38 -68.11 10.36
C LYS A 426 19.39 -67.24 9.62
N GLY A 427 18.97 -67.62 8.40
CA GLY A 427 17.97 -66.91 7.62
C GLY A 427 18.53 -65.83 6.66
N TYR A 428 19.85 -65.81 6.44
CA TYR A 428 20.46 -64.88 5.49
C TYR A 428 20.60 -65.48 4.13
N VAL A 429 20.37 -64.66 3.05
CA VAL A 429 20.48 -65.07 1.67
C VAL A 429 21.66 -64.30 1.03
N PHE A 430 22.48 -65.00 0.30
CA PHE A 430 23.58 -64.40 -0.46
C PHE A 430 23.09 -63.44 -1.52
N ARG A 431 23.70 -62.27 -1.63
CA ARG A 431 23.35 -61.22 -2.56
C ARG A 431 24.46 -60.95 -3.57
N ASN A 432 25.67 -60.70 -3.08
CA ASN A 432 26.79 -60.36 -3.96
C ASN A 432 28.13 -60.52 -3.22
N VAL A 433 29.26 -60.41 -3.94
CA VAL A 433 30.62 -60.31 -3.36
C VAL A 433 31.03 -58.83 -3.40
N SER A 434 31.55 -58.32 -2.30
CA SER A 434 32.05 -56.92 -2.20
C SER A 434 33.32 -56.80 -3.09
N PRO A 435 33.29 -55.88 -4.09
CA PRO A 435 34.45 -55.74 -5.01
C PRO A 435 35.73 -55.26 -4.31
N SER A 436 35.63 -54.60 -3.15
CA SER A 436 36.73 -53.98 -2.45
C SER A 436 37.36 -54.93 -1.40
N SER A 437 36.59 -55.89 -0.83
CA SER A 437 37.07 -56.73 0.28
C SER A 437 37.06 -58.21 -0.08
N GLY A 438 36.45 -58.64 -1.18
CA GLY A 438 36.26 -60.04 -1.52
C GLY A 438 35.32 -60.82 -0.59
N LEU A 439 34.66 -60.17 0.36
CA LEU A 439 33.72 -60.79 1.28
C LEU A 439 32.31 -60.90 0.66
N CYS A 440 31.58 -61.93 1.05
CA CYS A 440 30.21 -62.16 0.61
C CYS A 440 29.22 -61.28 1.36
N ILE A 441 28.37 -60.59 0.67
CA ILE A 441 27.26 -59.77 1.23
C ILE A 441 26.04 -60.69 1.34
N MET A 442 25.50 -60.81 2.54
CA MET A 442 24.29 -61.57 2.83
C MET A 442 23.20 -60.64 3.38
N GLU A 443 21.98 -60.85 2.94
CA GLU A 443 20.78 -60.11 3.40
C GLU A 443 19.88 -61.03 4.22
N LEU A 444 19.40 -60.55 5.37
CA LEU A 444 18.41 -61.28 6.17
C LEU A 444 17.09 -61.40 5.38
N SER A 445 16.68 -62.63 5.08
CA SER A 445 15.40 -62.91 4.41
C SER A 445 14.28 -62.62 5.37
N LYS A 446 13.37 -61.74 5.01
CA LYS A 446 12.10 -61.61 5.71
C LYS A 446 11.27 -62.90 5.43
N ILE A 447 11.08 -63.71 6.43
CA ILE A 447 10.06 -64.79 6.43
C ILE A 447 8.68 -64.16 6.52
#